data_5e45ee73f208f1126f06587f18b8bb0f
#
_entry.id   5e45ee73f208f1126f06587f18b8bb0f
#
_cell.length_a   1.000
_cell.length_b   1.000
_cell.length_c   1.000
_cell.angle_alpha   90.00
_cell.angle_beta   90.00
_cell.angle_gamma   90.00
#
_symmetry.space_group_name_H-M   'P 1'
#
loop_
_entity.id
_entity.type
_entity.pdbx_description
1 polymer ?
#
loop_
_entity_poly.entity_id
_entity_poly.type
_entity_poly.pdbx_seq_one_letter_code
_entity_poly.pdbx_strand_id
1 'polypeptide(L)'
;MQTPKFRLFAGPNASGKTYVFKKLRKGNLIPKEIYVNADKIEAELEKKRKFYFNSYRVRTNEEEFRSYVLRSGLFREKINDENFPDQFSVRSGVLKVRKDVQVNSYHASFVATYLAEKLFESRQSFAFETVMSHPSKLEFLRIARNVGYKTYLYFIFTDDLNTNLARVQLRVSDGGHAVSPEHTLARAPRTFKLLPRAFALADSAFVIDNSNEARLVLKKENSILYRAERIPAILRKELASIVRSFSGTVREISN
;
A
#
# COMPACT_ATOMS: atom_id res chain seq x y z
N MET A 1 10.89 5.69 24.59
CA MET A 1 10.01 4.87 23.70
C MET A 1 10.67 4.72 22.34
N GLN A 2 10.58 3.57 21.69
CA GLN A 2 11.17 3.37 20.36
C GLN A 2 10.31 4.10 19.31
N THR A 3 10.94 4.82 18.36
CA THR A 3 10.26 5.51 17.27
C THR A 3 9.42 4.52 16.44
N PRO A 4 8.10 4.72 16.31
CA PRO A 4 7.26 3.82 15.52
C PRO A 4 7.67 3.88 14.04
N LYS A 5 7.42 2.79 13.31
CA LYS A 5 7.82 2.64 11.91
C LYS A 5 6.60 2.45 11.03
N PHE A 6 6.52 3.24 9.97
CA PHE A 6 5.51 3.07 8.92
C PHE A 6 6.18 2.59 7.63
N ARG A 7 5.70 1.48 7.06
CA ARG A 7 6.22 0.89 5.84
C ARG A 7 5.16 0.88 4.75
N LEU A 8 5.38 1.65 3.70
CA LEU A 8 4.50 1.67 2.53
C LEU A 8 5.02 0.71 1.47
N PHE A 9 4.28 -0.37 1.20
CA PHE A 9 4.51 -1.29 0.08
C PHE A 9 3.67 -0.82 -1.10
N ALA A 10 4.31 -0.21 -2.09
CA ALA A 10 3.66 0.41 -3.25
C ALA A 10 4.11 -0.24 -4.56
N GLY A 11 3.29 -0.12 -5.59
CA GLY A 11 3.59 -0.61 -6.92
C GLY A 11 2.36 -1.14 -7.66
N PRO A 12 2.46 -1.40 -8.97
CA PRO A 12 1.34 -1.88 -9.78
C PRO A 12 0.69 -3.16 -9.25
N ASN A 13 -0.52 -3.45 -9.72
CA ASN A 13 -1.16 -4.74 -9.44
C ASN A 13 -0.26 -5.88 -9.92
N ALA A 14 -0.26 -7.00 -9.17
CA ALA A 14 0.52 -8.20 -9.45
C ALA A 14 2.05 -8.01 -9.58
N SER A 15 2.60 -6.86 -9.16
CA SER A 15 4.06 -6.66 -9.11
C SER A 15 4.76 -7.49 -8.02
N GLY A 16 4.00 -8.18 -7.15
CA GLY A 16 4.53 -9.05 -6.10
C GLY A 16 4.81 -8.34 -4.77
N LYS A 17 4.13 -7.24 -4.46
CA LYS A 17 4.25 -6.50 -3.19
C LYS A 17 4.14 -7.42 -1.97
N THR A 18 3.07 -8.21 -1.90
CA THR A 18 2.86 -9.17 -0.80
C THR A 18 3.95 -10.25 -0.74
N TYR A 19 4.47 -10.69 -1.88
CA TYR A 19 5.59 -11.66 -1.94
C TYR A 19 6.85 -11.05 -1.34
N VAL A 20 7.23 -9.85 -1.78
CA VAL A 20 8.40 -9.15 -1.26
C VAL A 20 8.27 -8.87 0.24
N PHE A 21 7.09 -8.42 0.71
CA PHE A 21 6.83 -8.26 2.14
C PHE A 21 7.09 -9.55 2.92
N LYS A 22 6.54 -10.70 2.46
CA LYS A 22 6.76 -12.00 3.10
C LYS A 22 8.22 -12.42 3.07
N LYS A 23 8.94 -12.20 1.95
CA LYS A 23 10.36 -12.53 1.79
C LYS A 23 11.23 -11.73 2.78
N LEU A 24 11.02 -10.40 2.87
CA LEU A 24 11.73 -9.53 3.81
C LEU A 24 11.47 -9.95 5.27
N ARG A 25 10.25 -10.34 5.58
CA ARG A 25 9.87 -10.79 6.92
C ARG A 25 10.48 -12.14 7.28
N LYS A 26 10.48 -13.10 6.34
CA LYS A 26 11.13 -14.42 6.52
C LYS A 26 12.64 -14.28 6.72
N GLY A 27 13.26 -13.31 6.01
CA GLY A 27 14.68 -12.99 6.17
C GLY A 27 15.02 -12.09 7.37
N ASN A 28 14.07 -11.83 8.27
CA ASN A 28 14.24 -10.95 9.45
C ASN A 28 14.70 -9.51 9.12
N LEU A 29 14.55 -9.06 7.87
CA LEU A 29 14.88 -7.70 7.44
C LEU A 29 13.83 -6.66 7.90
N ILE A 30 12.61 -7.13 8.17
CA ILE A 30 11.55 -6.36 8.81
C ILE A 30 10.94 -7.16 9.97
N PRO A 31 10.55 -6.53 11.08
CA PRO A 31 10.00 -7.21 12.23
C PRO A 31 8.60 -7.78 11.95
N LYS A 32 8.11 -8.63 12.86
CA LYS A 32 6.71 -9.06 12.86
C LYS A 32 5.83 -7.89 13.28
N GLU A 33 5.20 -7.24 12.31
CA GLU A 33 4.32 -6.09 12.52
C GLU A 33 2.97 -6.28 11.84
N ILE A 34 2.03 -5.40 12.17
CA ILE A 34 0.71 -5.34 11.52
C ILE A 34 0.89 -5.07 10.03
N TYR A 35 0.16 -5.82 9.20
CA TYR A 35 0.17 -5.67 7.75
C TYR A 35 -1.25 -5.42 7.24
N VAL A 36 -1.47 -4.20 6.79
CA VAL A 36 -2.76 -3.74 6.23
C VAL A 36 -2.74 -3.90 4.72
N ASN A 37 -3.66 -4.68 4.19
CA ASN A 37 -3.80 -4.95 2.76
C ASN A 37 -5.29 -4.99 2.40
N ALA A 38 -5.73 -4.06 1.53
CA ALA A 38 -7.13 -3.93 1.16
C ALA A 38 -7.67 -5.17 0.43
N ASP A 39 -6.87 -5.82 -0.45
CA ASP A 39 -7.29 -7.03 -1.16
C ASP A 39 -7.61 -8.18 -0.18
N LYS A 40 -6.82 -8.31 0.91
CA LYS A 40 -7.10 -9.31 1.95
C LYS A 40 -8.32 -8.98 2.78
N ILE A 41 -8.52 -7.68 3.07
CA ILE A 41 -9.71 -7.20 3.80
C ILE A 41 -10.95 -7.46 2.93
N GLU A 42 -10.89 -7.21 1.62
CA GLU A 42 -11.96 -7.50 0.68
C GLU A 42 -12.36 -8.98 0.71
N ALA A 43 -11.39 -9.87 0.53
CA ALA A 43 -11.62 -11.32 0.59
C ALA A 43 -12.17 -11.79 1.96
N GLU A 44 -11.75 -11.18 3.06
CA GLU A 44 -12.30 -11.47 4.38
C GLU A 44 -13.75 -10.99 4.51
N LEU A 45 -14.06 -9.78 4.05
CA LEU A 45 -15.41 -9.23 4.04
C LEU A 45 -16.34 -10.02 3.12
N GLU A 46 -15.91 -10.43 1.95
CA GLU A 46 -16.68 -11.31 1.04
C GLU A 46 -17.04 -12.64 1.72
N LYS A 47 -16.05 -13.29 2.33
CA LYS A 47 -16.22 -14.61 2.94
C LYS A 47 -16.99 -14.57 4.25
N LYS A 48 -16.67 -13.62 5.15
CA LYS A 48 -17.17 -13.61 6.54
C LYS A 48 -18.20 -12.54 6.79
N ARG A 49 -18.33 -11.53 5.94
CA ARG A 49 -19.15 -10.32 6.15
C ARG A 49 -18.78 -9.57 7.42
N LYS A 50 -17.58 -9.79 7.93
CA LYS A 50 -17.07 -9.23 9.19
C LYS A 50 -15.60 -8.89 9.08
N PHE A 51 -15.19 -7.83 9.81
CA PHE A 51 -13.81 -7.49 10.03
C PHE A 51 -13.58 -7.18 11.52
N TYR A 52 -12.45 -7.65 12.07
CA TYR A 52 -12.17 -7.58 13.49
C TYR A 52 -11.06 -6.56 13.79
N PHE A 53 -11.41 -5.33 14.14
CA PHE A 53 -10.44 -4.30 14.51
C PHE A 53 -9.62 -4.68 15.76
N ASN A 54 -10.23 -5.41 16.68
CA ASN A 54 -9.56 -5.90 17.89
C ASN A 54 -8.33 -6.78 17.61
N SER A 55 -8.31 -7.51 16.47
CA SER A 55 -7.16 -8.30 16.03
C SER A 55 -5.93 -7.43 15.73
N TYR A 56 -6.15 -6.14 15.51
CA TYR A 56 -5.13 -5.13 15.26
C TYR A 56 -4.88 -4.24 16.48
N ARG A 57 -5.45 -4.59 17.65
CA ARG A 57 -5.38 -3.78 18.89
C ARG A 57 -5.98 -2.38 18.71
N VAL A 58 -6.97 -2.27 17.85
CA VAL A 58 -7.72 -1.03 17.58
C VAL A 58 -9.09 -1.13 18.22
N ARG A 59 -9.43 -0.13 19.02
CA ARG A 59 -10.78 0.07 19.57
C ARG A 59 -11.52 1.04 18.66
N THR A 60 -12.78 0.76 18.40
CA THR A 60 -13.66 1.60 17.59
C THR A 60 -15.12 1.25 17.85
N ASN A 61 -16.00 2.18 17.49
CA ASN A 61 -17.45 2.04 17.54
C ASN A 61 -18.08 2.49 16.21
N GLU A 62 -19.40 2.39 16.13
CA GLU A 62 -20.16 2.71 14.92
C GLU A 62 -20.08 4.19 14.56
N GLU A 63 -20.22 5.08 15.54
CA GLU A 63 -20.21 6.53 15.34
C GLU A 63 -18.87 7.01 14.76
N GLU A 64 -17.75 6.55 15.33
CA GLU A 64 -16.41 6.87 14.83
C GLU A 64 -16.20 6.39 13.40
N PHE A 65 -16.58 5.14 13.10
CA PHE A 65 -16.41 4.59 11.75
C PHE A 65 -17.30 5.29 10.73
N ARG A 66 -18.58 5.53 11.08
CA ARG A 66 -19.53 6.26 10.24
C ARG A 66 -19.04 7.68 9.94
N SER A 67 -18.63 8.39 10.98
CA SER A 67 -18.06 9.74 10.86
C SER A 67 -16.84 9.77 9.95
N TYR A 68 -15.98 8.76 10.04
CA TYR A 68 -14.83 8.59 9.15
C TYR A 68 -15.27 8.41 7.69
N VAL A 69 -16.23 7.53 7.41
CA VAL A 69 -16.73 7.30 6.05
C VAL A 69 -17.26 8.60 5.45
N LEU A 70 -18.09 9.34 6.16
CA LEU A 70 -18.73 10.58 5.71
C LEU A 70 -17.72 11.71 5.43
N ARG A 71 -16.65 11.84 6.22
CA ARG A 71 -15.61 12.87 6.01
C ARG A 71 -14.57 12.47 4.96
N SER A 72 -14.54 11.20 4.54
CA SER A 72 -13.55 10.70 3.59
C SER A 72 -13.69 11.31 2.20
N GLY A 73 -12.57 11.75 1.60
CA GLY A 73 -12.55 12.19 0.21
C GLY A 73 -12.98 11.10 -0.77
N LEU A 74 -12.70 9.84 -0.47
CA LEU A 74 -13.17 8.69 -1.26
C LEU A 74 -14.70 8.63 -1.32
N PHE A 75 -15.39 8.88 -0.20
CA PHE A 75 -16.84 8.93 -0.15
C PHE A 75 -17.36 10.06 -1.04
N ARG A 76 -16.82 11.27 -0.88
CA ARG A 76 -17.27 12.47 -1.61
C ARG A 76 -17.02 12.41 -3.11
N GLU A 77 -15.92 11.79 -3.53
CA GLU A 77 -15.48 11.80 -4.94
C GLU A 77 -15.94 10.57 -5.74
N LYS A 78 -16.17 9.43 -5.09
CA LYS A 78 -16.33 8.14 -5.77
C LYS A 78 -17.57 7.36 -5.39
N ILE A 79 -18.15 7.64 -4.22
CA ILE A 79 -19.36 6.96 -3.75
C ILE A 79 -20.51 7.95 -3.91
N ASN A 80 -21.36 7.73 -4.88
CA ASN A 80 -22.55 8.55 -5.11
C ASN A 80 -23.80 7.86 -4.55
N ASP A 81 -23.69 7.36 -3.31
CA ASP A 81 -24.73 6.62 -2.60
C ASP A 81 -24.75 7.07 -1.12
N GLU A 82 -25.73 7.89 -0.78
CA GLU A 82 -25.90 8.43 0.58
C GLU A 82 -26.11 7.32 1.64
N ASN A 83 -26.62 6.15 1.22
CA ASN A 83 -26.86 5.01 2.09
C ASN A 83 -25.60 4.13 2.27
N PHE A 84 -24.49 4.45 1.60
CA PHE A 84 -23.27 3.66 1.71
C PHE A 84 -22.76 3.52 3.15
N PRO A 85 -22.79 4.55 4.02
CA PRO A 85 -22.42 4.38 5.43
C PRO A 85 -23.31 3.38 6.18
N ASP A 86 -24.58 3.23 5.80
CA ASP A 86 -25.54 2.33 6.43
C ASP A 86 -25.35 0.86 6.00
N GLN A 87 -24.45 0.62 5.06
CA GLN A 87 -24.05 -0.73 4.68
C GLN A 87 -23.15 -1.39 5.73
N PHE A 88 -22.66 -0.61 6.71
CA PHE A 88 -21.80 -1.08 7.79
C PHE A 88 -22.49 -0.97 9.16
N SER A 89 -22.10 -1.84 10.06
CA SER A 89 -22.32 -1.65 11.50
C SER A 89 -21.07 -2.04 12.27
N VAL A 90 -20.76 -1.35 13.38
CA VAL A 90 -19.59 -1.63 14.21
C VAL A 90 -20.00 -1.78 15.67
N ARG A 91 -19.85 -2.99 16.21
CA ARG A 91 -20.13 -3.26 17.64
C ARG A 91 -18.95 -3.97 18.28
N SER A 92 -18.50 -3.48 19.42
CA SER A 92 -17.38 -4.05 20.19
C SER A 92 -16.14 -4.32 19.34
N GLY A 93 -15.78 -3.39 18.43
CA GLY A 93 -14.63 -3.50 17.54
C GLY A 93 -14.78 -4.53 16.41
N VAL A 94 -15.99 -5.02 16.16
CA VAL A 94 -16.31 -5.89 15.02
C VAL A 94 -17.16 -5.12 14.02
N LEU A 95 -16.63 -4.90 12.83
CA LEU A 95 -17.37 -4.37 11.70
C LEU A 95 -18.13 -5.50 11.01
N LYS A 96 -19.37 -5.24 10.63
CA LYS A 96 -20.19 -6.13 9.78
C LYS A 96 -20.67 -5.36 8.55
N VAL A 97 -20.67 -6.02 7.40
CA VAL A 97 -21.33 -5.53 6.18
C VAL A 97 -22.71 -6.21 6.07
N ARG A 98 -23.74 -5.46 5.72
CA ARG A 98 -25.11 -5.96 5.53
C ARG A 98 -25.12 -7.10 4.53
N LYS A 99 -26.01 -8.09 4.75
CA LYS A 99 -26.07 -9.32 3.94
C LYS A 99 -26.53 -9.09 2.50
N ASP A 100 -27.40 -8.11 2.28
CA ASP A 100 -27.98 -7.71 1.00
C ASP A 100 -27.03 -6.85 0.13
N VAL A 101 -25.87 -6.45 0.67
CA VAL A 101 -24.90 -5.62 -0.03
C VAL A 101 -23.84 -6.50 -0.70
N GLN A 102 -23.52 -6.23 -1.97
CA GLN A 102 -22.36 -6.83 -2.62
C GLN A 102 -21.09 -6.15 -2.12
N VAL A 103 -20.19 -6.90 -1.46
CA VAL A 103 -18.87 -6.38 -1.06
C VAL A 103 -18.05 -6.07 -2.30
N ASN A 104 -17.31 -4.97 -2.26
CA ASN A 104 -16.42 -4.54 -3.32
C ASN A 104 -15.17 -3.83 -2.74
N SER A 105 -14.27 -3.42 -3.62
CA SER A 105 -12.99 -2.79 -3.24
C SER A 105 -13.15 -1.46 -2.49
N TYR A 106 -14.28 -0.76 -2.59
CA TYR A 106 -14.54 0.44 -1.80
C TYR A 106 -14.74 0.10 -0.32
N HIS A 107 -15.53 -0.93 0.00
CA HIS A 107 -15.71 -1.40 1.37
C HIS A 107 -14.36 -1.72 2.03
N ALA A 108 -13.54 -2.48 1.34
CA ALA A 108 -12.19 -2.83 1.82
C ALA A 108 -11.27 -1.62 1.96
N SER A 109 -11.37 -0.67 1.02
CA SER A 109 -10.57 0.56 1.04
C SER A 109 -10.92 1.43 2.25
N PHE A 110 -12.21 1.58 2.60
CA PHE A 110 -12.62 2.29 3.81
C PHE A 110 -12.11 1.62 5.08
N VAL A 111 -12.28 0.31 5.18
CA VAL A 111 -11.78 -0.44 6.36
C VAL A 111 -10.26 -0.34 6.47
N ALA A 112 -9.52 -0.51 5.37
CA ALA A 112 -8.06 -0.44 5.36
C ALA A 112 -7.53 0.95 5.76
N THR A 113 -8.12 2.02 5.19
CA THR A 113 -7.67 3.39 5.47
C THR A 113 -8.06 3.85 6.87
N TYR A 114 -9.25 3.48 7.35
CA TYR A 114 -9.65 3.72 8.73
C TYR A 114 -8.74 2.99 9.74
N LEU A 115 -8.44 1.71 9.46
CA LEU A 115 -7.50 0.96 10.28
C LEU A 115 -6.13 1.65 10.34
N ALA A 116 -5.61 2.15 9.20
CA ALA A 116 -4.34 2.88 9.16
C ALA A 116 -4.40 4.17 10.00
N GLU A 117 -5.51 4.94 9.95
CA GLU A 117 -5.71 6.13 10.77
C GLU A 117 -5.62 5.78 12.27
N LYS A 118 -6.33 4.74 12.71
CA LYS A 118 -6.30 4.28 14.10
C LYS A 118 -4.94 3.74 14.54
N LEU A 119 -4.19 3.12 13.63
CA LEU A 119 -2.82 2.67 13.91
C LEU A 119 -1.86 3.86 14.07
N PHE A 120 -2.01 4.94 13.29
CA PHE A 120 -1.28 6.18 13.48
C PHE A 120 -1.62 6.83 14.83
N GLU A 121 -2.89 6.96 15.18
CA GLU A 121 -3.35 7.51 16.46
C GLU A 121 -2.75 6.73 17.65
N SER A 122 -2.75 5.42 17.58
CA SER A 122 -2.19 4.54 18.63
C SER A 122 -0.67 4.34 18.56
N ARG A 123 0.02 5.02 17.64
CA ARG A 123 1.49 4.99 17.45
C ARG A 123 2.06 3.58 17.28
N GLN A 124 1.29 2.68 16.67
CA GLN A 124 1.74 1.31 16.39
C GLN A 124 2.56 1.25 15.10
N SER A 125 3.66 0.49 15.09
CA SER A 125 4.39 0.21 13.86
C SER A 125 3.59 -0.72 12.96
N PHE A 126 3.47 -0.38 11.67
CA PHE A 126 2.74 -1.20 10.72
C PHE A 126 3.22 -1.01 9.27
N ALA A 127 2.87 -1.98 8.44
CA ALA A 127 3.04 -1.93 7.00
C ALA A 127 1.68 -1.78 6.31
N PHE A 128 1.64 -0.99 5.24
CA PHE A 128 0.44 -0.75 4.43
C PHE A 128 0.75 -1.05 2.96
N GLU A 129 -0.08 -1.88 2.33
CA GLU A 129 0.05 -2.19 0.89
C GLU A 129 -0.93 -1.37 0.06
N THR A 130 -0.45 -0.81 -1.07
CA THR A 130 -1.28 -0.03 -2.00
C THR A 130 -0.74 -0.09 -3.42
N VAL A 131 -1.62 0.08 -4.42
CA VAL A 131 -1.20 0.32 -5.81
C VAL A 131 -0.56 1.70 -5.95
N MET A 132 -0.94 2.67 -5.10
CA MET A 132 -0.44 4.06 -5.13
C MET A 132 -0.66 4.73 -6.50
N SER A 133 -1.84 4.56 -7.11
CA SER A 133 -2.19 5.18 -8.40
C SER A 133 -2.92 6.52 -8.27
N HIS A 134 -3.13 7.01 -7.05
CA HIS A 134 -3.75 8.30 -6.74
C HIS A 134 -2.90 9.09 -5.73
N PRO A 135 -2.77 10.44 -5.89
CA PRO A 135 -1.93 11.27 -5.01
C PRO A 135 -2.29 11.18 -3.52
N SER A 136 -3.55 10.92 -3.17
CA SER A 136 -3.98 10.74 -1.78
C SER A 136 -3.23 9.61 -1.04
N LYS A 137 -2.63 8.66 -1.76
CA LYS A 137 -1.82 7.60 -1.14
C LYS A 137 -0.46 8.09 -0.62
N LEU A 138 0.00 9.26 -1.08
CA LEU A 138 1.18 9.91 -0.52
C LEU A 138 0.92 10.52 0.86
N GLU A 139 -0.34 10.80 1.19
CA GLU A 139 -0.73 11.38 2.49
C GLU A 139 -0.38 10.43 3.65
N PHE A 140 -0.38 9.13 3.43
CA PHE A 140 0.08 8.18 4.46
C PHE A 140 1.53 8.44 4.89
N LEU A 141 2.44 8.75 3.94
CA LEU A 141 3.82 9.10 4.26
C LEU A 141 3.91 10.46 4.98
N ARG A 142 3.10 11.45 4.56
CA ARG A 142 3.07 12.77 5.20
C ARG A 142 2.53 12.69 6.63
N ILE A 143 1.38 12.03 6.82
CA ILE A 143 0.80 11.82 8.15
C ILE A 143 1.80 11.10 9.04
N ALA A 144 2.38 10.00 8.58
CA ALA A 144 3.36 9.24 9.35
C ALA A 144 4.53 10.12 9.83
N ARG A 145 5.10 10.95 8.95
CA ARG A 145 6.18 11.88 9.32
C ARG A 145 5.72 12.93 10.33
N ASN A 146 4.56 13.55 10.08
CA ASN A 146 4.04 14.60 10.94
C ASN A 146 3.77 14.12 12.37
N VAL A 147 3.35 12.85 12.52
CA VAL A 147 3.15 12.23 13.84
C VAL A 147 4.39 11.48 14.36
N GLY A 148 5.57 11.71 13.76
CA GLY A 148 6.87 11.26 14.28
C GLY A 148 7.20 9.78 14.04
N TYR A 149 6.70 9.18 12.96
CA TYR A 149 7.15 7.87 12.51
C TYR A 149 8.43 7.96 11.69
N LYS A 150 9.27 6.92 11.78
CA LYS A 150 10.26 6.65 10.75
C LYS A 150 9.57 5.96 9.57
N THR A 151 9.71 6.55 8.38
CA THR A 151 8.96 6.14 7.18
C THR A 151 9.83 5.37 6.20
N TYR A 152 9.27 4.30 5.65
CA TYR A 152 9.92 3.44 4.68
C TYR A 152 9.02 3.27 3.47
N LEU A 153 9.56 3.46 2.26
CA LEU A 153 8.92 3.12 1.00
C LEU A 153 9.57 1.86 0.43
N TYR A 154 8.78 0.86 0.14
CA TYR A 154 9.15 -0.28 -0.71
C TYR A 154 8.32 -0.16 -1.98
N PHE A 155 8.95 0.21 -3.09
CA PHE A 155 8.29 0.30 -4.38
C PHE A 155 8.65 -0.91 -5.23
N ILE A 156 7.67 -1.78 -5.51
CA ILE A 156 7.85 -3.04 -6.21
C ILE A 156 7.22 -2.93 -7.59
N PHE A 157 7.96 -3.30 -8.62
CA PHE A 157 7.52 -3.28 -10.01
C PHE A 157 8.06 -4.49 -10.77
N THR A 158 7.60 -4.67 -12.01
CA THR A 158 8.15 -5.57 -13.02
C THR A 158 8.54 -4.74 -14.24
N ASP A 159 9.58 -5.12 -14.95
CA ASP A 159 10.08 -4.38 -16.12
C ASP A 159 9.15 -4.51 -17.34
N ASP A 160 8.22 -5.47 -17.31
CA ASP A 160 7.17 -5.64 -18.32
C ASP A 160 5.78 -5.80 -17.66
N LEU A 161 4.83 -4.96 -18.07
CA LEU A 161 3.46 -5.03 -17.58
C LEU A 161 2.69 -6.29 -18.04
N ASN A 162 3.11 -6.94 -19.11
CA ASN A 162 2.54 -8.23 -19.51
C ASN A 162 2.78 -9.31 -18.45
N THR A 163 3.93 -9.25 -17.77
CA THR A 163 4.19 -10.10 -16.60
C THR A 163 3.16 -9.89 -15.49
N ASN A 164 2.73 -8.65 -15.25
CA ASN A 164 1.67 -8.36 -14.27
C ASN A 164 0.34 -8.96 -14.70
N LEU A 165 -0.01 -8.82 -15.99
CA LEU A 165 -1.27 -9.38 -16.52
C LEU A 165 -1.31 -10.89 -16.41
N ALA A 166 -0.24 -11.58 -16.81
CA ALA A 166 -0.14 -13.04 -16.67
C ALA A 166 -0.28 -13.48 -15.21
N ARG A 167 0.35 -12.76 -14.28
CA ARG A 167 0.24 -13.03 -12.82
C ARG A 167 -1.17 -12.76 -12.27
N VAL A 168 -1.90 -11.76 -12.81
CA VAL A 168 -3.31 -11.55 -12.46
C VAL A 168 -4.15 -12.74 -12.90
N GLN A 169 -3.97 -13.20 -14.15
CA GLN A 169 -4.71 -14.34 -14.70
C GLN A 169 -4.48 -15.62 -13.88
N LEU A 170 -3.22 -15.94 -13.58
CA LEU A 170 -2.87 -17.09 -12.72
C LEU A 170 -3.51 -16.99 -11.33
N ARG A 171 -3.49 -15.78 -10.70
CA ARG A 171 -4.13 -15.59 -9.41
C ARG A 171 -5.64 -15.80 -9.44
N VAL A 172 -6.31 -15.40 -10.53
CA VAL A 172 -7.76 -15.61 -10.71
C VAL A 172 -8.08 -17.08 -10.89
N SER A 173 -7.28 -17.84 -11.67
CA SER A 173 -7.46 -19.29 -11.82
C SER A 173 -7.29 -20.03 -10.48
N ASP A 174 -6.47 -19.50 -9.57
CA ASP A 174 -6.27 -20.04 -8.21
C ASP A 174 -7.36 -19.55 -7.22
N GLY A 175 -8.46 -18.95 -7.69
CA GLY A 175 -9.56 -18.47 -6.84
C GLY A 175 -9.29 -17.13 -6.14
N GLY A 176 -8.28 -16.37 -6.58
CA GLY A 176 -7.97 -15.05 -6.03
C GLY A 176 -8.79 -13.93 -6.67
N HIS A 177 -8.75 -12.76 -6.03
CA HIS A 177 -9.50 -11.58 -6.47
C HIS A 177 -9.12 -11.14 -7.89
N ALA A 178 -10.15 -10.98 -8.74
CA ALA A 178 -10.00 -10.53 -10.12
C ALA A 178 -9.80 -9.00 -10.17
N VAL A 179 -8.74 -8.56 -10.85
CA VAL A 179 -8.57 -7.16 -11.26
C VAL A 179 -8.59 -7.13 -12.77
N SER A 180 -9.42 -6.26 -13.37
CA SER A 180 -9.49 -6.23 -14.84
C SER A 180 -8.13 -5.84 -15.44
N PRO A 181 -7.76 -6.44 -16.59
CA PRO A 181 -6.54 -6.09 -17.32
C PRO A 181 -6.44 -4.59 -17.61
N GLU A 182 -7.55 -3.98 -18.05
CA GLU A 182 -7.63 -2.56 -18.36
C GLU A 182 -7.30 -1.70 -17.11
N HIS A 183 -7.84 -2.04 -15.96
CA HIS A 183 -7.54 -1.32 -14.70
C HIS A 183 -6.07 -1.51 -14.29
N THR A 184 -5.49 -2.69 -14.51
CA THR A 184 -4.08 -2.94 -14.21
C THR A 184 -3.17 -2.07 -15.08
N LEU A 185 -3.40 -2.05 -16.40
CA LEU A 185 -2.63 -1.24 -17.36
C LEU A 185 -2.84 0.25 -17.14
N ALA A 186 -4.09 0.71 -16.96
CA ALA A 186 -4.41 2.12 -16.77
C ALA A 186 -3.83 2.71 -15.46
N ARG A 187 -3.66 1.89 -14.41
CA ARG A 187 -3.14 2.36 -13.12
C ARG A 187 -1.62 2.40 -13.06
N ALA A 188 -0.91 1.51 -13.78
CA ALA A 188 0.54 1.39 -13.69
C ALA A 188 1.30 2.70 -14.04
N PRO A 189 1.01 3.41 -15.14
CA PRO A 189 1.68 4.69 -15.45
C PRO A 189 1.47 5.75 -14.36
N ARG A 190 0.26 5.82 -13.77
CA ARG A 190 -0.03 6.74 -12.67
C ARG A 190 0.76 6.39 -11.41
N THR A 191 0.92 5.09 -11.14
CA THR A 191 1.73 4.59 -10.01
C THR A 191 3.20 4.98 -10.20
N PHE A 192 3.75 4.79 -11.40
CA PHE A 192 5.13 5.18 -11.71
C PHE A 192 5.35 6.69 -11.57
N LYS A 193 4.45 7.50 -12.11
CA LYS A 193 4.52 8.96 -12.02
C LYS A 193 4.57 9.50 -10.57
N LEU A 194 3.99 8.77 -9.61
CA LEU A 194 4.00 9.15 -8.20
C LEU A 194 5.26 8.69 -7.46
N LEU A 195 6.05 7.78 -8.02
CA LEU A 195 7.26 7.23 -7.39
C LEU A 195 8.26 8.32 -6.93
N PRO A 196 8.65 9.33 -7.76
CA PRO A 196 9.62 10.32 -7.31
C PRO A 196 9.17 11.09 -6.07
N ARG A 197 7.89 11.45 -6.01
CA ARG A 197 7.30 12.16 -4.86
C ARG A 197 7.24 11.28 -3.62
N ALA A 198 6.84 10.01 -3.75
CA ALA A 198 6.83 9.06 -2.65
C ALA A 198 8.24 8.80 -2.12
N PHE A 199 9.21 8.67 -3.04
CA PHE A 199 10.62 8.47 -2.73
C PHE A 199 11.22 9.65 -1.93
N ALA A 200 10.90 10.86 -2.32
CA ALA A 200 11.32 12.07 -1.61
C ALA A 200 10.74 12.14 -0.19
N LEU A 201 9.45 11.78 -0.03
CA LEU A 201 8.73 11.83 1.26
C LEU A 201 9.20 10.79 2.28
N ALA A 202 9.66 9.62 1.86
CA ALA A 202 10.10 8.58 2.78
C ALA A 202 11.50 8.87 3.36
N ASP A 203 11.77 8.50 4.62
CA ASP A 203 13.12 8.61 5.21
C ASP A 203 14.08 7.58 4.60
N SER A 204 13.58 6.36 4.37
CA SER A 204 14.28 5.31 3.62
C SER A 204 13.38 4.82 2.49
N ALA A 205 13.96 4.57 1.31
CA ALA A 205 13.20 4.13 0.16
C ALA A 205 13.96 3.06 -0.64
N PHE A 206 13.22 2.06 -1.11
CA PHE A 206 13.73 0.90 -1.84
C PHE A 206 12.89 0.72 -3.10
N VAL A 207 13.51 0.74 -4.27
CA VAL A 207 12.88 0.42 -5.56
C VAL A 207 13.36 -0.98 -5.97
N ILE A 208 12.42 -1.90 -6.09
CA ILE A 208 12.69 -3.33 -6.24
C ILE A 208 12.04 -3.84 -7.53
N ASP A 209 12.88 -4.31 -8.45
CA ASP A 209 12.45 -5.05 -9.62
C ASP A 209 12.16 -6.50 -9.21
N ASN A 210 10.94 -6.94 -9.45
CA ASN A 210 10.45 -8.28 -9.15
C ASN A 210 9.96 -9.00 -10.43
N SER A 211 10.64 -8.74 -11.56
CA SER A 211 10.35 -9.41 -12.83
C SER A 211 10.58 -10.92 -12.73
N ASN A 212 11.76 -11.29 -12.24
CA ASN A 212 12.16 -12.67 -11.95
C ASN A 212 12.46 -12.82 -10.47
N GLU A 213 13.73 -12.74 -10.07
CA GLU A 213 14.09 -12.60 -8.67
C GLU A 213 14.08 -11.13 -8.23
N ALA A 214 13.60 -10.91 -7.01
CA ALA A 214 13.54 -9.56 -6.45
C ALA A 214 14.96 -8.98 -6.29
N ARG A 215 15.28 -7.95 -7.05
CA ARG A 215 16.57 -7.23 -7.00
C ARG A 215 16.37 -5.76 -6.69
N LEU A 216 17.29 -5.20 -5.95
CA LEU A 216 17.31 -3.79 -5.60
C LEU A 216 17.82 -2.96 -6.79
N VAL A 217 17.07 -1.93 -7.18
CA VAL A 217 17.42 -1.03 -8.29
C VAL A 217 17.86 0.34 -7.77
N LEU A 218 17.18 0.83 -6.73
CA LEU A 218 17.51 2.09 -6.09
C LEU A 218 17.23 1.98 -4.59
N LYS A 219 18.11 2.55 -3.76
CA LYS A 219 17.94 2.60 -2.31
C LYS A 219 18.34 4.00 -1.82
N LYS A 220 17.46 4.61 -1.03
CA LYS A 220 17.80 5.79 -0.22
C LYS A 220 17.91 5.39 1.24
N GLU A 221 19.04 5.71 1.85
CA GLU A 221 19.25 5.53 3.27
C GLU A 221 20.08 6.69 3.81
N ASN A 222 19.52 7.44 4.74
CA ASN A 222 20.08 8.71 5.21
C ASN A 222 20.35 9.67 4.01
N SER A 223 21.57 10.21 3.92
CA SER A 223 22.01 11.11 2.84
C SER A 223 22.72 10.38 1.69
N ILE A 224 22.53 9.06 1.56
CA ILE A 224 23.15 8.26 0.52
C ILE A 224 22.06 7.63 -0.36
N LEU A 225 22.26 7.76 -1.69
CA LEU A 225 21.48 7.10 -2.72
C LEU A 225 22.33 6.01 -3.36
N TYR A 226 21.89 4.78 -3.25
CA TYR A 226 22.53 3.64 -3.91
C TYR A 226 21.74 3.31 -5.19
N ARG A 227 22.42 3.18 -6.31
CA ARG A 227 21.84 2.93 -7.63
C ARG A 227 22.47 1.69 -8.26
N ALA A 228 21.63 0.80 -8.81
CA ALA A 228 22.12 -0.29 -9.65
C ALA A 228 22.70 0.24 -10.96
N GLU A 229 23.70 -0.45 -11.51
CA GLU A 229 24.31 -0.13 -12.80
C GLU A 229 23.25 -0.14 -13.92
N ARG A 230 22.45 -1.21 -13.97
CA ARG A 230 21.39 -1.35 -14.97
C ARG A 230 20.05 -0.83 -14.42
N ILE A 231 19.54 0.22 -15.05
CA ILE A 231 18.22 0.80 -14.78
C ILE A 231 17.17 0.21 -15.74
N PRO A 232 16.08 -0.38 -15.24
CA PRO A 232 14.98 -0.89 -16.06
C PRO A 232 14.35 0.20 -16.93
N ALA A 233 14.00 -0.16 -18.18
CA ALA A 233 13.51 0.80 -19.17
C ALA A 233 12.19 1.45 -18.72
N ILE A 234 11.29 0.68 -18.11
CA ILE A 234 9.96 1.11 -17.69
C ILE A 234 9.98 2.24 -16.65
N LEU A 235 11.04 2.38 -15.85
CA LEU A 235 11.21 3.42 -14.81
C LEU A 235 12.35 4.39 -15.09
N ARG A 236 12.96 4.36 -16.27
CA ARG A 236 14.14 5.19 -16.59
C ARG A 236 13.91 6.68 -16.32
N LYS A 237 12.77 7.21 -16.71
CA LYS A 237 12.40 8.62 -16.53
C LYS A 237 12.26 8.99 -15.05
N GLU A 238 11.54 8.19 -14.30
CA GLU A 238 11.25 8.39 -12.87
C GLU A 238 12.53 8.28 -12.03
N LEU A 239 13.35 7.27 -12.30
CA LEU A 239 14.61 7.07 -11.58
C LEU A 239 15.64 8.15 -11.93
N ALA A 240 15.72 8.59 -13.19
CA ALA A 240 16.55 9.73 -13.57
C ALA A 240 16.10 11.02 -12.86
N SER A 241 14.80 11.24 -12.70
CA SER A 241 14.26 12.37 -11.95
C SER A 241 14.68 12.31 -10.48
N ILE A 242 14.59 11.13 -9.84
CA ILE A 242 15.01 10.94 -8.45
C ILE A 242 16.50 11.24 -8.29
N VAL A 243 17.35 10.67 -9.15
CA VAL A 243 18.81 10.87 -9.06
C VAL A 243 19.19 12.34 -9.22
N ARG A 244 18.57 13.05 -10.18
CA ARG A 244 18.83 14.49 -10.40
C ARG A 244 18.37 15.38 -9.24
N SER A 245 17.28 15.03 -8.57
CA SER A 245 16.75 15.81 -7.46
C SER A 245 17.37 15.47 -6.10
N PHE A 246 18.21 14.45 -6.04
CA PHE A 246 18.82 14.01 -4.79
C PHE A 246 20.04 14.86 -4.43
N SER A 247 20.04 15.48 -3.26
CA SER A 247 21.09 16.40 -2.80
C SER A 247 22.25 15.73 -2.04
N GLY A 248 22.20 14.41 -1.86
CA GLY A 248 23.23 13.65 -1.11
C GLY A 248 24.22 12.93 -2.03
N THR A 249 24.98 12.02 -1.44
CA THR A 249 25.98 11.21 -2.15
C THR A 249 25.30 10.09 -2.94
N VAL A 250 25.66 9.91 -4.21
CA VAL A 250 25.23 8.78 -5.05
C VAL A 250 26.33 7.73 -5.12
N ARG A 251 25.99 6.48 -4.86
CA ARG A 251 26.90 5.32 -4.94
C ARG A 251 26.28 4.22 -5.81
N GLU A 252 27.11 3.33 -6.33
CA GLU A 252 26.62 2.11 -6.97
C GLU A 252 26.28 1.03 -5.93
N ILE A 253 25.29 0.20 -6.27
CA ILE A 253 24.96 -0.98 -5.46
C ILE A 253 26.05 -2.01 -5.78
N SER A 254 26.86 -2.36 -4.77
CA SER A 254 27.76 -3.51 -4.86
C SER A 254 26.93 -4.80 -4.94
N ASN A 255 27.23 -5.63 -5.92
CA ASN A 255 26.64 -6.96 -6.09
C ASN A 255 27.07 -7.90 -4.97
#